data_b9104ad7c3bcc0f1f3ca06adf71d6942
#
_entry.id   b9104ad7c3bcc0f1f3ca06adf71d6942
#
_cell.length_a   1.000
_cell.length_b   1.000
_cell.length_c   1.000
_cell.angle_alpha   90.00
_cell.angle_beta   90.00
_cell.angle_gamma   90.00
#
_symmetry.space_group_name_H-M   'P 1'
#
loop_
_entity.id
_entity.type
_entity.pdbx_description
1 polymer ?
#
loop_
_entity_poly.entity_id
_entity_poly.type
_entity_poly.pdbx_seq_one_letter_code
_entity_poly.pdbx_strand_id
1 'polypeptide(L)'
;MRLGYLADFSEKEVKFAKKTGFAALEINCNNKKANFWKVVSRKNGIESIKEKMEENGLIISALGFYFNQIQPEDWQKKGFLKLLDIAPKLNVKTICTFTGRDPEKSVEDNIPLFKKVFTPLLKKAEDKGIKIAIENCPMMCGHPFRGINIAFAPKIWDLMFEAVNAKNIGLEFDPSHLYWLGIDYIQALKDYRDKIFHVHAKDTEILEERLHNESIYGNGWWRYRLPGLGEIDWQKFIATLYDIDYQGDIAIEHEDPVFSGKKRAEGLALGYKHLSLWILEENKK
;
A
#
# COMPACT_ATOMS: atom_id res chain seq x y z
N MET A 1 -0.74 12.53 -11.04
CA MET A 1 -0.74 11.15 -10.47
C MET A 1 -0.03 10.22 -11.43
N ARG A 2 0.86 9.35 -10.97
CA ARG A 2 1.55 8.35 -11.79
C ARG A 2 1.03 6.96 -11.44
N LEU A 3 0.88 6.13 -12.46
CA LEU A 3 0.45 4.74 -12.27
C LEU A 3 1.68 3.83 -12.20
N GLY A 4 1.73 3.04 -11.14
CA GLY A 4 2.75 2.04 -10.87
C GLY A 4 2.14 0.71 -10.42
N TYR A 5 2.97 -0.16 -9.88
CA TYR A 5 2.53 -1.39 -9.22
C TYR A 5 3.52 -1.84 -8.15
N LEU A 6 3.03 -2.61 -7.19
CA LEU A 6 3.83 -3.20 -6.13
C LEU A 6 4.62 -4.41 -6.65
N ALA A 7 5.94 -4.38 -6.51
CA ALA A 7 6.82 -5.45 -6.95
C ALA A 7 8.13 -5.55 -6.13
N ASP A 8 8.73 -6.73 -6.09
CA ASP A 8 10.12 -6.87 -5.67
C ASP A 8 11.04 -6.22 -6.71
N PHE A 9 12.06 -5.49 -6.28
CA PHE A 9 12.98 -4.82 -7.19
C PHE A 9 13.79 -5.82 -8.01
N SER A 10 13.64 -5.76 -9.34
CA SER A 10 14.43 -6.56 -10.27
C SER A 10 14.49 -5.91 -11.65
N GLU A 11 15.51 -6.27 -12.43
CA GLU A 11 15.62 -5.82 -13.81
C GLU A 11 14.43 -6.24 -14.68
N LYS A 12 13.87 -7.41 -14.41
CA LYS A 12 12.67 -7.92 -15.09
C LYS A 12 11.47 -7.02 -14.83
N GLU A 13 11.23 -6.62 -13.58
CA GLU A 13 10.11 -5.74 -13.23
C GLU A 13 10.30 -4.34 -13.80
N VAL A 14 11.51 -3.79 -13.77
CA VAL A 14 11.82 -2.48 -14.38
C VAL A 14 11.55 -2.49 -15.90
N LYS A 15 12.01 -3.52 -16.61
CA LYS A 15 11.77 -3.67 -18.07
C LYS A 15 10.29 -3.86 -18.37
N PHE A 16 9.59 -4.64 -17.56
CA PHE A 16 8.15 -4.87 -17.71
C PHE A 16 7.36 -3.57 -17.48
N ALA A 17 7.67 -2.81 -16.41
CA ALA A 17 7.05 -1.53 -16.13
C ALA A 17 7.16 -0.58 -17.33
N LYS A 18 8.39 -0.36 -17.81
CA LYS A 18 8.64 0.48 -18.99
C LYS A 18 7.86 0.02 -20.23
N LYS A 19 7.92 -1.29 -20.53
CA LYS A 19 7.24 -1.87 -21.72
C LYS A 19 5.73 -1.68 -21.66
N THR A 20 5.13 -1.79 -20.46
CA THR A 20 3.67 -1.70 -20.27
C THR A 20 3.19 -0.24 -20.25
N GLY A 21 4.07 0.71 -19.91
CA GLY A 21 3.76 2.14 -19.81
C GLY A 21 3.63 2.65 -18.37
N PHE A 22 3.90 1.81 -17.38
CA PHE A 22 3.97 2.27 -15.98
C PHE A 22 5.02 3.35 -15.80
N ALA A 23 4.76 4.31 -14.93
CA ALA A 23 5.67 5.40 -14.60
C ALA A 23 6.35 5.24 -13.24
N ALA A 24 5.86 4.31 -12.41
CA ALA A 24 6.36 4.10 -11.05
C ALA A 24 6.41 2.62 -10.66
N LEU A 25 7.25 2.33 -9.66
CA LEU A 25 7.19 1.08 -8.90
C LEU A 25 7.09 1.41 -7.42
N GLU A 26 6.21 0.72 -6.73
CA GLU A 26 6.32 0.56 -5.30
C GLU A 26 7.15 -0.68 -5.01
N ILE A 27 8.21 -0.52 -4.21
CA ILE A 27 9.13 -1.63 -3.96
C ILE A 27 8.72 -2.41 -2.71
N ASN A 28 8.36 -3.68 -2.92
CA ASN A 28 8.06 -4.61 -1.84
C ASN A 28 9.33 -5.03 -1.09
N CYS A 29 9.43 -4.65 0.17
CA CYS A 29 10.56 -4.93 1.05
C CYS A 29 10.27 -6.01 2.11
N ASN A 30 9.12 -6.72 2.02
CA ASN A 30 8.65 -7.65 3.05
C ASN A 30 9.51 -8.90 3.24
N ASN A 31 10.24 -9.31 2.23
CA ASN A 31 11.07 -10.50 2.30
C ASN A 31 12.53 -10.13 2.54
N LYS A 32 13.11 -10.52 3.69
CA LYS A 32 14.52 -10.28 4.01
C LYS A 32 15.51 -10.86 2.97
N LYS A 33 15.06 -11.80 2.13
CA LYS A 33 15.84 -12.39 1.03
C LYS A 33 15.55 -11.74 -0.31
N ALA A 34 14.65 -10.74 -0.38
CA ALA A 34 14.30 -10.03 -1.61
C ALA A 34 15.54 -9.41 -2.27
N ASN A 35 15.47 -9.24 -3.58
CA ASN A 35 16.59 -8.70 -4.34
C ASN A 35 16.90 -7.25 -3.92
N PHE A 36 15.90 -6.47 -3.54
CA PHE A 36 16.09 -5.13 -3.00
C PHE A 36 17.15 -5.09 -1.88
N TRP A 37 16.99 -5.93 -0.83
CA TRP A 37 17.93 -5.96 0.29
C TRP A 37 19.33 -6.42 -0.11
N LYS A 38 19.43 -7.34 -1.08
CA LYS A 38 20.72 -7.80 -1.62
C LYS A 38 21.43 -6.67 -2.36
N VAL A 39 20.69 -5.87 -3.14
CA VAL A 39 21.28 -4.77 -3.92
C VAL A 39 21.69 -3.62 -3.00
N VAL A 40 20.82 -3.13 -2.12
CA VAL A 40 21.16 -2.00 -1.21
C VAL A 40 22.29 -2.32 -0.22
N SER A 41 22.63 -3.60 -0.05
CA SER A 41 23.76 -4.02 0.79
C SER A 41 25.10 -4.04 0.06
N ARG A 42 25.12 -3.84 -1.26
CA ARG A 42 26.34 -3.79 -2.07
C ARG A 42 26.95 -2.38 -2.04
N LYS A 43 28.24 -2.28 -2.32
CA LYS A 43 28.87 -0.99 -2.62
C LYS A 43 28.17 -0.36 -3.83
N ASN A 44 27.78 0.89 -3.73
CA ASN A 44 27.03 1.63 -4.76
C ASN A 44 25.66 0.99 -5.14
N GLY A 45 25.08 0.16 -4.27
CA GLY A 45 23.83 -0.53 -4.60
C GLY A 45 22.63 0.40 -4.68
N ILE A 46 22.61 1.46 -3.87
CA ILE A 46 21.56 2.48 -3.90
C ILE A 46 21.63 3.28 -5.21
N GLU A 47 22.82 3.72 -5.59
CA GLU A 47 23.09 4.43 -6.85
C GLU A 47 22.67 3.58 -8.05
N SER A 48 23.02 2.29 -8.03
CA SER A 48 22.62 1.34 -9.08
C SER A 48 21.11 1.19 -9.22
N ILE A 49 20.33 1.26 -8.12
CA ILE A 49 18.88 1.25 -8.19
C ILE A 49 18.39 2.55 -8.85
N LYS A 50 18.90 3.70 -8.42
CA LYS A 50 18.50 5.01 -8.99
C LYS A 50 18.77 5.08 -10.48
N GLU A 51 20.00 4.81 -10.89
CA GLU A 51 20.39 4.80 -12.30
C GLU A 51 19.48 3.90 -13.13
N LYS A 52 19.20 2.67 -12.65
CA LYS A 52 18.31 1.76 -13.36
C LYS A 52 16.88 2.27 -13.48
N MET A 53 16.33 2.93 -12.48
CA MET A 53 15.01 3.54 -12.54
C MET A 53 15.00 4.71 -13.51
N GLU A 54 15.98 5.63 -13.42
CA GLU A 54 16.12 6.82 -14.27
C GLU A 54 16.31 6.46 -15.75
N GLU A 55 17.19 5.51 -16.08
CA GLU A 55 17.42 5.01 -17.46
C GLU A 55 16.15 4.44 -18.11
N ASN A 56 15.20 4.01 -17.30
CA ASN A 56 13.94 3.47 -17.78
C ASN A 56 12.78 4.47 -17.66
N GLY A 57 13.01 5.69 -17.21
CA GLY A 57 11.99 6.73 -17.03
C GLY A 57 11.00 6.40 -15.92
N LEU A 58 11.43 5.64 -14.92
CA LEU A 58 10.61 5.20 -13.78
C LEU A 58 11.04 5.91 -12.49
N ILE A 59 10.09 6.04 -11.57
CA ILE A 59 10.38 6.44 -10.19
C ILE A 59 10.02 5.32 -9.22
N ILE A 60 10.53 5.42 -7.99
CA ILE A 60 10.03 4.63 -6.86
C ILE A 60 8.98 5.49 -6.15
N SER A 61 7.71 5.07 -6.18
CA SER A 61 6.60 5.79 -5.53
C SER A 61 6.63 5.65 -4.01
N ALA A 62 6.90 4.44 -3.52
CA ALA A 62 6.99 4.13 -2.10
C ALA A 62 7.87 2.89 -1.85
N LEU A 63 8.23 2.70 -0.58
CA LEU A 63 8.83 1.44 -0.10
C LEU A 63 7.80 0.75 0.80
N GLY A 64 7.26 -0.38 0.36
CA GLY A 64 6.30 -1.18 1.10
C GLY A 64 6.98 -2.13 2.09
N PHE A 65 6.62 -2.04 3.38
CA PHE A 65 7.16 -2.90 4.45
C PHE A 65 6.05 -3.29 5.42
N TYR A 66 5.24 -4.24 5.01
CA TYR A 66 3.95 -4.62 5.60
C TYR A 66 4.10 -5.67 6.69
N PHE A 67 4.35 -5.19 7.92
CA PHE A 67 4.49 -6.04 9.10
C PHE A 67 3.73 -5.44 10.29
N ASN A 68 3.47 -6.29 11.28
CA ASN A 68 2.93 -5.85 12.57
C ASN A 68 3.99 -5.03 13.33
N GLN A 69 3.94 -3.70 13.22
CA GLN A 69 4.90 -2.80 13.86
C GLN A 69 4.71 -2.70 15.37
N ILE A 70 3.52 -3.07 15.90
CA ILE A 70 3.29 -3.10 17.36
C ILE A 70 4.05 -4.29 17.99
N GLN A 71 4.15 -5.42 17.27
CA GLN A 71 4.84 -6.62 17.73
C GLN A 71 5.78 -7.17 16.64
N PRO A 72 6.80 -6.39 16.20
CA PRO A 72 7.67 -6.81 15.11
C PRO A 72 8.71 -7.83 15.59
N GLU A 73 9.09 -8.73 14.69
CA GLU A 73 10.32 -9.50 14.86
C GLU A 73 11.56 -8.59 14.82
N ASP A 74 12.68 -9.04 15.39
CA ASP A 74 13.92 -8.25 15.44
C ASP A 74 14.39 -7.76 14.06
N TRP A 75 14.31 -8.61 13.04
CA TRP A 75 14.72 -8.22 11.68
C TRP A 75 13.76 -7.21 11.05
N GLN A 76 12.46 -7.28 11.35
CA GLN A 76 11.45 -6.34 10.89
C GLN A 76 11.71 -4.96 11.50
N LYS A 77 11.91 -4.91 12.82
CA LYS A 77 12.26 -3.67 13.52
C LYS A 77 13.53 -3.02 12.95
N LYS A 78 14.60 -3.82 12.76
CA LYS A 78 15.86 -3.34 12.17
C LYS A 78 15.68 -2.95 10.71
N GLY A 79 14.88 -3.70 9.95
CA GLY A 79 14.56 -3.44 8.55
C GLY A 79 13.84 -2.11 8.36
N PHE A 80 12.80 -1.83 9.17
CA PHE A 80 12.07 -0.57 9.10
C PHE A 80 12.98 0.65 9.36
N LEU A 81 13.81 0.57 10.42
CA LEU A 81 14.78 1.64 10.71
C LEU A 81 15.79 1.83 9.56
N LYS A 82 16.25 0.74 8.94
CA LYS A 82 17.14 0.79 7.77
C LYS A 82 16.45 1.42 6.56
N LEU A 83 15.15 1.18 6.36
CA LEU A 83 14.39 1.82 5.28
C LEU A 83 14.29 3.33 5.47
N LEU A 84 14.15 3.83 6.71
CA LEU A 84 14.21 5.27 7.00
C LEU A 84 15.55 5.89 6.56
N ASP A 85 16.66 5.15 6.58
CA ASP A 85 17.98 5.63 6.13
C ASP A 85 18.17 5.50 4.61
N ILE A 86 17.49 4.55 3.97
CA ILE A 86 17.59 4.25 2.54
C ILE A 86 16.67 5.14 1.72
N ALA A 87 15.43 5.36 2.17
CA ALA A 87 14.40 6.06 1.41
C ALA A 87 14.85 7.45 0.90
N PRO A 88 15.46 8.33 1.72
CA PRO A 88 15.94 9.63 1.23
C PRO A 88 17.03 9.49 0.15
N LYS A 89 17.89 8.49 0.26
CA LYS A 89 18.97 8.24 -0.71
C LYS A 89 18.43 7.76 -2.06
N LEU A 90 17.27 7.11 -2.06
CA LEU A 90 16.53 6.70 -3.26
C LEU A 90 15.57 7.79 -3.78
N ASN A 91 15.55 8.98 -3.18
CA ASN A 91 14.57 10.04 -3.45
C ASN A 91 13.11 9.63 -3.17
N VAL A 92 12.90 8.63 -2.31
CA VAL A 92 11.58 8.16 -1.90
C VAL A 92 11.14 8.92 -0.66
N LYS A 93 9.91 9.43 -0.67
CA LYS A 93 9.35 10.23 0.42
C LYS A 93 8.34 9.47 1.29
N THR A 94 7.90 8.29 0.85
CA THR A 94 6.83 7.52 1.52
C THR A 94 7.30 6.11 1.82
N ILE A 95 7.10 5.67 3.06
CA ILE A 95 7.22 4.25 3.45
C ILE A 95 5.84 3.79 3.85
N CYS A 96 5.37 2.74 3.19
CA CYS A 96 4.08 2.11 3.43
C CYS A 96 4.23 0.94 4.41
N THR A 97 3.30 0.78 5.35
CA THR A 97 3.37 -0.28 6.36
C THR A 97 2.01 -0.53 7.02
N PHE A 98 1.93 -1.57 7.84
CA PHE A 98 0.82 -1.76 8.78
C PHE A 98 1.13 -1.11 10.14
N THR A 99 0.09 -0.77 10.89
CA THR A 99 0.23 -0.49 12.33
C THR A 99 0.58 -1.76 13.09
N GLY A 100 -0.06 -2.83 12.71
CA GLY A 100 -0.11 -4.05 13.48
C GLY A 100 -1.17 -4.02 14.58
N ARG A 101 -1.24 -5.08 15.34
CA ARG A 101 -2.15 -5.28 16.46
C ARG A 101 -1.60 -6.34 17.42
N ASP A 102 -1.83 -6.16 18.70
CA ASP A 102 -1.88 -7.25 19.67
C ASP A 102 -3.27 -7.89 19.57
N PRO A 103 -3.41 -9.10 19.00
CA PRO A 103 -4.73 -9.70 18.72
C PRO A 103 -5.49 -10.09 19.99
N GLU A 104 -4.83 -10.15 21.15
CA GLU A 104 -5.45 -10.46 22.44
C GLU A 104 -6.11 -9.25 23.08
N LYS A 105 -5.95 -8.06 22.47
CA LYS A 105 -6.53 -6.80 22.95
C LYS A 105 -7.63 -6.31 22.02
N SER A 106 -8.55 -5.49 22.57
CA SER A 106 -9.48 -4.74 21.73
C SER A 106 -8.72 -3.81 20.77
N VAL A 107 -9.38 -3.28 19.76
CA VAL A 107 -8.76 -2.33 18.84
C VAL A 107 -8.36 -1.06 19.59
N GLU A 108 -9.24 -0.56 20.45
CA GLU A 108 -9.05 0.62 21.26
C GLU A 108 -7.89 0.45 22.26
N ASP A 109 -7.74 -0.72 22.88
CA ASP A 109 -6.64 -1.01 23.81
C ASP A 109 -5.27 -1.14 23.09
N ASN A 110 -5.27 -1.25 21.76
CA ASN A 110 -4.05 -1.19 20.96
C ASN A 110 -3.59 0.27 20.71
N ILE A 111 -4.44 1.29 20.86
CA ILE A 111 -4.06 2.69 20.60
C ILE A 111 -2.90 3.16 21.47
N PRO A 112 -2.84 2.88 22.79
CA PRO A 112 -1.66 3.21 23.61
C PRO A 112 -0.37 2.52 23.13
N LEU A 113 -0.47 1.27 22.65
CA LEU A 113 0.68 0.55 22.07
C LEU A 113 1.13 1.18 20.76
N PHE A 114 0.19 1.50 19.89
CA PHE A 114 0.43 2.24 18.65
C PHE A 114 1.16 3.55 18.94
N LYS A 115 0.64 4.38 19.84
CA LYS A 115 1.28 5.64 20.26
C LYS A 115 2.73 5.42 20.70
N LYS A 116 2.94 4.45 21.61
CA LYS A 116 4.27 4.12 22.13
C LYS A 116 5.27 3.76 21.05
N VAL A 117 4.85 3.01 20.03
CA VAL A 117 5.71 2.54 18.94
C VAL A 117 5.88 3.62 17.87
N PHE A 118 4.79 4.25 17.44
CA PHE A 118 4.83 5.15 16.27
C PHE A 118 5.36 6.54 16.61
N THR A 119 5.16 7.09 17.83
CA THR A 119 5.69 8.41 18.17
C THR A 119 7.21 8.53 17.89
N PRO A 120 8.08 7.63 18.39
CA PRO A 120 9.51 7.72 18.10
C PRO A 120 9.86 7.38 16.63
N LEU A 121 9.08 6.54 15.96
CA LEU A 121 9.27 6.23 14.53
C LEU A 121 8.96 7.45 13.66
N LEU A 122 7.84 8.13 13.94
CA LEU A 122 7.40 9.32 13.20
C LEU A 122 8.40 10.46 13.36
N LYS A 123 8.93 10.67 14.57
CA LYS A 123 9.99 11.66 14.75
C LYS A 123 11.23 11.36 13.91
N LYS A 124 11.71 10.12 13.91
CA LYS A 124 12.85 9.70 13.06
C LYS A 124 12.55 9.84 11.57
N ALA A 125 11.32 9.57 11.15
CA ALA A 125 10.88 9.74 9.76
C ALA A 125 10.84 11.23 9.40
N GLU A 126 10.31 12.09 10.26
CA GLU A 126 10.24 13.54 10.08
C GLU A 126 11.63 14.17 9.93
N ASP A 127 12.59 13.79 10.78
CA ASP A 127 14.00 14.24 10.70
C ASP A 127 14.64 13.92 9.33
N LYS A 128 14.07 12.99 8.57
CA LYS A 128 14.55 12.56 7.24
C LYS A 128 13.62 12.97 6.09
N GLY A 129 12.59 13.75 6.39
CA GLY A 129 11.59 14.18 5.39
C GLY A 129 10.73 13.03 4.85
N ILE A 130 10.55 11.96 5.64
CA ILE A 130 9.78 10.76 5.25
C ILE A 130 8.38 10.80 5.85
N LYS A 131 7.40 10.46 5.04
CA LYS A 131 6.02 10.18 5.42
C LYS A 131 5.85 8.68 5.66
N ILE A 132 5.07 8.32 6.68
CA ILE A 132 4.66 6.93 6.93
C ILE A 132 3.19 6.82 6.52
N ALA A 133 2.91 5.98 5.54
CA ALA A 133 1.58 5.65 5.05
C ALA A 133 1.13 4.31 5.63
N ILE A 134 0.00 4.29 6.30
CA ILE A 134 -0.56 3.08 6.91
C ILE A 134 -1.61 2.51 5.98
N GLU A 135 -1.43 1.27 5.55
CA GLU A 135 -2.44 0.59 4.75
C GLU A 135 -3.65 0.18 5.59
N ASN A 136 -4.83 0.40 5.05
CA ASN A 136 -6.10 0.11 5.71
C ASN A 136 -6.54 -1.36 5.58
N CYS A 137 -5.63 -2.27 5.29
CA CYS A 137 -5.89 -3.70 5.29
C CYS A 137 -6.11 -4.21 6.73
N PRO A 138 -7.21 -4.90 7.04
CA PRO A 138 -7.43 -5.48 8.36
C PRO A 138 -6.50 -6.67 8.67
N MET A 139 -5.85 -7.25 7.66
CA MET A 139 -5.01 -8.45 7.77
C MET A 139 -5.72 -9.56 8.54
N MET A 140 -6.81 -10.03 7.95
CA MET A 140 -7.65 -11.07 8.55
C MET A 140 -6.90 -12.38 8.67
N CYS A 141 -6.85 -12.93 9.87
CA CYS A 141 -6.30 -14.26 10.12
C CYS A 141 -7.18 -15.03 11.12
N GLY A 142 -7.21 -16.34 10.93
CA GLY A 142 -7.92 -17.25 11.84
C GLY A 142 -9.44 -17.16 11.78
N HIS A 143 -10.08 -17.97 12.61
CA HIS A 143 -11.53 -17.98 12.81
C HIS A 143 -11.83 -18.07 14.31
N PRO A 144 -12.71 -17.26 14.90
CA PRO A 144 -13.39 -16.10 14.33
C PRO A 144 -12.41 -15.01 13.93
N PHE A 145 -12.82 -14.13 13.00
CA PHE A 145 -11.98 -13.12 12.40
C PHE A 145 -11.16 -12.31 13.42
N ARG A 146 -9.84 -12.52 13.39
CA ARG A 146 -8.88 -11.70 14.12
C ARG A 146 -8.05 -10.93 13.12
N GLY A 147 -8.28 -9.63 13.01
CA GLY A 147 -7.38 -8.76 12.26
C GLY A 147 -6.09 -8.52 13.03
N ILE A 148 -4.95 -8.52 12.36
CA ILE A 148 -3.64 -8.21 12.94
C ILE A 148 -3.15 -6.80 12.59
N ASN A 149 -4.03 -5.96 12.06
CA ASN A 149 -3.81 -4.54 11.83
C ASN A 149 -5.04 -3.76 12.33
N ILE A 150 -4.81 -2.65 13.03
CA ILE A 150 -5.93 -1.85 13.59
C ILE A 150 -6.49 -0.83 12.61
N ALA A 151 -5.76 -0.48 11.54
CA ALA A 151 -6.07 0.65 10.67
C ALA A 151 -7.18 0.38 9.64
N PHE A 152 -8.19 -0.42 9.93
CA PHE A 152 -9.15 -0.91 8.93
C PHE A 152 -10.43 -0.07 8.79
N ALA A 153 -10.63 0.97 9.61
CA ALA A 153 -11.86 1.75 9.58
C ALA A 153 -11.65 3.22 9.97
N PRO A 154 -12.45 4.15 9.42
CA PRO A 154 -12.37 5.60 9.71
C PRO A 154 -12.32 5.95 11.19
N LYS A 155 -13.22 5.41 12.01
CA LYS A 155 -13.21 5.63 13.46
C LYS A 155 -11.86 5.33 14.12
N ILE A 156 -11.17 4.30 13.63
CA ILE A 156 -9.86 3.92 14.20
C ILE A 156 -8.75 4.84 13.68
N TRP A 157 -8.86 5.31 12.43
CA TRP A 157 -7.92 6.30 11.88
C TRP A 157 -7.93 7.60 12.70
N ASP A 158 -9.13 8.08 13.12
CA ASP A 158 -9.26 9.24 14.00
C ASP A 158 -8.50 9.03 15.31
N LEU A 159 -8.72 7.89 16.00
CA LEU A 159 -8.02 7.55 17.23
C LEU A 159 -6.50 7.46 17.04
N MET A 160 -6.05 6.90 15.93
CA MET A 160 -4.62 6.78 15.60
C MET A 160 -3.98 8.15 15.37
N PHE A 161 -4.60 9.00 14.54
CA PHE A 161 -4.06 10.32 14.21
C PHE A 161 -4.07 11.24 15.41
N GLU A 162 -5.14 11.22 16.23
CA GLU A 162 -5.21 11.96 17.50
C GLU A 162 -4.12 11.50 18.48
N ALA A 163 -3.92 10.19 18.61
CA ALA A 163 -2.96 9.63 19.57
C ALA A 163 -1.53 10.12 19.33
N VAL A 164 -1.08 10.23 18.08
CA VAL A 164 0.31 10.63 17.76
C VAL A 164 0.45 12.10 17.38
N ASN A 165 -0.64 12.75 16.92
CA ASN A 165 -0.70 14.16 16.52
C ASN A 165 0.49 14.59 15.63
N ALA A 166 0.79 13.80 14.59
CA ALA A 166 1.90 14.04 13.69
C ALA A 166 1.41 14.33 12.26
N LYS A 167 2.14 15.16 11.51
CA LYS A 167 1.79 15.52 10.12
C LYS A 167 2.30 14.52 9.09
N ASN A 168 3.32 13.76 9.44
CA ASN A 168 3.99 12.80 8.56
C ASN A 168 3.47 11.35 8.70
N ILE A 169 2.27 11.17 9.27
CA ILE A 169 1.51 9.93 9.23
C ILE A 169 0.21 10.14 8.46
N GLY A 170 -0.11 9.19 7.60
CA GLY A 170 -1.33 9.16 6.80
C GLY A 170 -1.67 7.74 6.39
N LEU A 171 -2.47 7.62 5.33
CA LEU A 171 -2.96 6.36 4.80
C LEU A 171 -2.27 6.02 3.48
N GLU A 172 -1.97 4.77 3.31
CA GLU A 172 -1.95 4.12 2.02
C GLU A 172 -3.36 3.58 1.82
N PHE A 173 -4.11 4.27 0.96
CA PHE A 173 -5.53 4.05 0.82
C PHE A 173 -5.81 2.95 -0.20
N ASP A 174 -6.39 1.85 0.27
CA ASP A 174 -6.84 0.74 -0.56
C ASP A 174 -8.37 0.61 -0.49
N PRO A 175 -9.10 0.93 -1.58
CA PRO A 175 -10.55 0.86 -1.60
C PRO A 175 -11.08 -0.57 -1.49
N SER A 176 -10.31 -1.57 -1.91
CA SER A 176 -10.75 -2.97 -1.94
C SER A 176 -11.11 -3.50 -0.55
N HIS A 177 -10.33 -3.12 0.45
CA HIS A 177 -10.59 -3.53 1.84
C HIS A 177 -11.83 -2.87 2.41
N LEU A 178 -12.05 -1.59 2.10
CA LEU A 178 -13.22 -0.86 2.58
C LEU A 178 -14.49 -1.39 1.94
N TYR A 179 -14.43 -1.79 0.66
CA TYR A 179 -15.58 -2.31 -0.07
C TYR A 179 -16.20 -3.52 0.62
N TRP A 180 -15.41 -4.59 0.85
CA TRP A 180 -15.96 -5.80 1.48
C TRP A 180 -16.24 -5.63 2.99
N LEU A 181 -15.67 -4.60 3.63
CA LEU A 181 -16.03 -4.19 5.00
C LEU A 181 -17.34 -3.40 5.06
N GLY A 182 -17.96 -3.07 3.92
CA GLY A 182 -19.19 -2.28 3.86
C GLY A 182 -18.99 -0.80 4.17
N ILE A 183 -17.77 -0.28 4.00
CA ILE A 183 -17.41 1.12 4.23
C ILE A 183 -17.46 1.86 2.90
N ASP A 184 -18.14 3.01 2.86
CA ASP A 184 -18.12 3.90 1.68
C ASP A 184 -16.70 4.45 1.47
N TYR A 185 -15.97 3.82 0.55
CA TYR A 185 -14.59 4.18 0.24
C TYR A 185 -14.49 5.55 -0.46
N ILE A 186 -15.53 6.00 -1.16
CA ILE A 186 -15.55 7.34 -1.79
C ILE A 186 -15.71 8.42 -0.71
N GLN A 187 -16.62 8.22 0.24
CA GLN A 187 -16.78 9.16 1.34
C GLN A 187 -15.53 9.17 2.23
N ALA A 188 -14.98 8.01 2.58
CA ALA A 188 -13.76 7.90 3.35
C ALA A 188 -12.58 8.61 2.66
N LEU A 189 -12.44 8.48 1.33
CA LEU A 189 -11.41 9.18 0.56
C LEU A 189 -11.52 10.71 0.69
N LYS A 190 -12.74 11.25 0.63
CA LYS A 190 -13.00 12.69 0.79
C LYS A 190 -12.73 13.19 2.22
N ASP A 191 -13.16 12.43 3.22
CA ASP A 191 -13.04 12.81 4.63
C ASP A 191 -11.58 12.85 5.08
N TYR A 192 -10.74 11.96 4.54
CA TYR A 192 -9.33 11.84 4.89
C TYR A 192 -8.36 12.38 3.84
N ARG A 193 -8.81 13.24 2.91
CA ARG A 193 -8.04 13.76 1.78
C ARG A 193 -6.62 14.24 2.15
N ASP A 194 -6.47 14.94 3.29
CA ASP A 194 -5.18 15.47 3.74
C ASP A 194 -4.27 14.39 4.37
N LYS A 195 -4.77 13.18 4.51
CA LYS A 195 -4.09 12.03 5.07
C LYS A 195 -3.78 10.94 4.04
N ILE A 196 -4.20 11.09 2.79
CA ILE A 196 -3.88 10.10 1.74
C ILE A 196 -2.48 10.37 1.19
N PHE A 197 -1.53 9.49 1.49
CA PHE A 197 -0.13 9.67 1.08
C PHE A 197 0.26 8.75 -0.07
N HIS A 198 -0.40 7.60 -0.19
CA HIS A 198 -0.25 6.64 -1.27
C HIS A 198 -1.58 5.93 -1.52
N VAL A 199 -1.76 5.35 -2.71
CA VAL A 199 -2.98 4.63 -3.06
C VAL A 199 -2.63 3.28 -3.63
N HIS A 200 -3.22 2.21 -3.08
CA HIS A 200 -3.27 0.92 -3.72
C HIS A 200 -4.48 0.81 -4.65
N ALA A 201 -4.24 0.35 -5.86
CA ALA A 201 -5.28 -0.02 -6.80
C ALA A 201 -5.44 -1.54 -6.80
N LYS A 202 -6.30 -2.01 -5.94
CA LYS A 202 -6.75 -3.39 -5.83
C LYS A 202 -8.27 -3.42 -5.88
N ASP A 203 -8.82 -4.36 -6.60
CA ASP A 203 -10.27 -4.54 -6.73
C ASP A 203 -10.77 -5.68 -5.86
N THR A 204 -12.05 -5.76 -5.63
CA THR A 204 -12.71 -6.80 -4.85
C THR A 204 -13.93 -7.32 -5.57
N GLU A 205 -14.10 -8.62 -5.61
CA GLU A 205 -15.29 -9.30 -6.10
C GLU A 205 -15.99 -10.00 -4.95
N ILE A 206 -17.29 -9.78 -4.79
CA ILE A 206 -18.12 -10.48 -3.82
C ILE A 206 -18.67 -11.76 -4.46
N LEU A 207 -18.47 -12.87 -3.82
CA LEU A 207 -19.00 -14.17 -4.24
C LEU A 207 -20.35 -14.38 -3.55
N GLU A 208 -21.42 -13.81 -4.13
CA GLU A 208 -22.75 -13.71 -3.53
C GLU A 208 -23.30 -15.05 -3.06
N GLU A 209 -23.12 -16.12 -3.84
CA GLU A 209 -23.56 -17.45 -3.44
C GLU A 209 -22.89 -17.91 -2.14
N ARG A 210 -21.59 -17.66 -1.99
CA ARG A 210 -20.87 -18.00 -0.75
C ARG A 210 -21.30 -17.10 0.40
N LEU A 211 -21.43 -15.81 0.17
CA LEU A 211 -21.91 -14.89 1.18
C LEU A 211 -23.30 -15.28 1.69
N HIS A 212 -24.20 -15.69 0.77
CA HIS A 212 -25.53 -16.17 1.12
C HIS A 212 -25.50 -17.45 1.99
N ASN A 213 -24.63 -18.41 1.65
CA ASN A 213 -24.60 -19.70 2.33
C ASN A 213 -23.79 -19.68 3.64
N GLU A 214 -22.73 -18.89 3.71
CA GLU A 214 -21.77 -18.91 4.82
C GLU A 214 -21.83 -17.66 5.70
N SER A 215 -22.54 -16.62 5.28
CA SER A 215 -22.59 -15.30 5.89
C SER A 215 -21.23 -14.57 5.92
N ILE A 216 -21.22 -13.35 6.48
CA ILE A 216 -19.97 -12.60 6.69
C ILE A 216 -18.97 -13.26 7.64
N TYR A 217 -19.41 -14.25 8.43
CA TYR A 217 -18.56 -15.04 9.32
C TYR A 217 -17.89 -16.22 8.61
N GLY A 218 -18.33 -16.58 7.41
CA GLY A 218 -17.69 -17.61 6.59
C GLY A 218 -16.41 -17.14 5.92
N ASN A 219 -15.72 -18.03 5.26
CA ASN A 219 -14.47 -17.75 4.56
C ASN A 219 -14.65 -17.75 3.04
N GLY A 220 -13.96 -16.84 2.36
CA GLY A 220 -13.86 -16.85 0.90
C GLY A 220 -15.13 -16.41 0.18
N TRP A 221 -15.98 -15.60 0.81
CA TRP A 221 -17.12 -14.95 0.18
C TRP A 221 -16.74 -13.66 -0.57
N TRP A 222 -15.47 -13.20 -0.45
CA TRP A 222 -14.86 -12.19 -1.32
C TRP A 222 -13.53 -12.70 -1.83
N ARG A 223 -13.04 -12.10 -2.91
CA ARG A 223 -11.66 -12.28 -3.39
C ARG A 223 -11.15 -11.00 -4.00
N TYR A 224 -9.83 -10.82 -3.94
CA TYR A 224 -9.19 -9.68 -4.60
C TYR A 224 -9.07 -9.91 -6.10
N ARG A 225 -9.21 -8.82 -6.83
CA ARG A 225 -9.14 -8.79 -8.28
C ARG A 225 -8.20 -7.69 -8.75
N LEU A 226 -7.80 -7.77 -9.99
CA LEU A 226 -7.18 -6.64 -10.68
C LEU A 226 -8.20 -5.54 -10.92
N PRO A 227 -7.76 -4.25 -10.96
CA PRO A 227 -8.64 -3.12 -11.26
C PRO A 227 -9.48 -3.33 -12.52
N GLY A 228 -10.79 -3.19 -12.39
CA GLY A 228 -11.78 -3.38 -13.43
C GLY A 228 -12.32 -4.80 -13.56
N LEU A 229 -11.92 -5.71 -12.69
CA LEU A 229 -12.44 -7.09 -12.64
C LEU A 229 -13.24 -7.39 -11.37
N GLY A 230 -13.53 -6.40 -10.56
CA GLY A 230 -14.34 -6.47 -9.36
C GLY A 230 -15.38 -5.37 -9.31
N GLU A 231 -15.69 -4.91 -8.11
CA GLU A 231 -16.83 -4.06 -7.80
C GLU A 231 -16.46 -2.58 -7.56
N ILE A 232 -15.18 -2.23 -7.58
CA ILE A 232 -14.73 -0.85 -7.35
C ILE A 232 -15.04 0.01 -8.58
N ASP A 233 -15.77 1.10 -8.37
CA ASP A 233 -16.00 2.11 -9.40
C ASP A 233 -14.74 2.97 -9.60
N TRP A 234 -13.83 2.48 -10.43
CA TRP A 234 -12.52 3.14 -10.68
C TRP A 234 -12.68 4.50 -11.35
N GLN A 235 -13.69 4.70 -12.18
CA GLN A 235 -13.97 6.00 -12.77
C GLN A 235 -14.28 7.02 -11.69
N LYS A 236 -15.22 6.71 -10.82
CA LYS A 236 -15.62 7.58 -9.70
C LYS A 236 -14.48 7.75 -8.70
N PHE A 237 -13.74 6.68 -8.41
CA PHE A 237 -12.61 6.72 -7.47
C PHE A 237 -11.51 7.68 -7.95
N ILE A 238 -11.07 7.54 -9.21
CA ILE A 238 -10.03 8.40 -9.79
C ILE A 238 -10.54 9.84 -9.96
N ALA A 239 -11.79 10.04 -10.38
CA ALA A 239 -12.40 11.37 -10.42
C ALA A 239 -12.37 12.03 -9.02
N THR A 240 -12.68 11.27 -7.96
CA THR A 240 -12.61 11.78 -6.59
C THR A 240 -11.18 12.13 -6.17
N LEU A 241 -10.17 11.37 -6.60
CA LEU A 241 -8.76 11.71 -6.35
C LEU A 241 -8.39 13.08 -6.99
N TYR A 242 -8.91 13.38 -8.19
CA TYR A 242 -8.76 14.71 -8.79
C TYR A 242 -9.51 15.79 -8.02
N ASP A 243 -10.75 15.52 -7.61
CA ASP A 243 -11.58 16.48 -6.86
C ASP A 243 -10.95 16.89 -5.52
N ILE A 244 -10.22 15.98 -4.87
CA ILE A 244 -9.51 16.26 -3.60
C ILE A 244 -8.08 16.76 -3.80
N ASP A 245 -7.66 17.02 -5.05
CA ASP A 245 -6.30 17.47 -5.40
C ASP A 245 -5.19 16.50 -4.93
N TYR A 246 -5.43 15.19 -5.06
CA TYR A 246 -4.43 14.18 -4.69
C TYR A 246 -3.18 14.27 -5.57
N GLN A 247 -2.01 14.44 -4.96
CA GLN A 247 -0.73 14.63 -5.64
C GLN A 247 0.20 13.39 -5.58
N GLY A 248 -0.26 12.32 -4.98
CA GLY A 248 0.54 11.08 -4.85
C GLY A 248 0.47 10.17 -6.08
N ASP A 249 0.99 8.97 -5.91
CA ASP A 249 1.01 7.93 -6.93
C ASP A 249 0.00 6.83 -6.60
N ILE A 250 -0.36 6.04 -7.63
CA ILE A 250 -1.26 4.90 -7.53
C ILE A 250 -0.47 3.65 -7.89
N ALA A 251 -0.45 2.64 -7.02
CA ALA A 251 0.21 1.37 -7.28
C ALA A 251 -0.81 0.22 -7.37
N ILE A 252 -0.81 -0.52 -8.49
CA ILE A 252 -1.60 -1.75 -8.57
C ILE A 252 -1.01 -2.76 -7.60
N GLU A 253 -1.79 -3.21 -6.62
CA GLU A 253 -1.47 -4.35 -5.80
C GLU A 253 -2.12 -5.61 -6.38
N HIS A 254 -1.29 -6.51 -6.90
CA HIS A 254 -1.76 -7.69 -7.61
C HIS A 254 -1.92 -8.88 -6.67
N GLU A 255 -3.16 -9.16 -6.29
CA GLU A 255 -3.56 -10.34 -5.50
C GLU A 255 -4.68 -11.17 -6.18
N ASP A 256 -4.88 -10.97 -7.49
CA ASP A 256 -5.90 -11.70 -8.26
C ASP A 256 -5.49 -13.18 -8.44
N PRO A 257 -6.26 -14.15 -7.91
CA PRO A 257 -5.91 -15.57 -7.99
C PRO A 257 -6.01 -16.12 -9.42
N VAL A 258 -6.82 -15.52 -10.29
CA VAL A 258 -6.99 -15.97 -11.70
C VAL A 258 -5.79 -15.58 -12.55
N PHE A 259 -5.18 -14.44 -12.25
CA PHE A 259 -4.01 -13.92 -12.97
C PHE A 259 -2.70 -14.19 -12.23
N SER A 260 -2.66 -15.14 -11.30
CA SER A 260 -1.44 -15.50 -10.57
C SER A 260 -0.41 -16.25 -11.43
N GLY A 261 0.81 -16.38 -10.92
CA GLY A 261 1.88 -17.15 -11.53
C GLY A 261 2.26 -16.66 -12.94
N LYS A 262 2.14 -17.51 -13.95
CA LYS A 262 2.51 -17.19 -15.35
C LYS A 262 1.68 -16.07 -15.96
N LYS A 263 0.44 -15.87 -15.49
CA LYS A 263 -0.49 -14.84 -15.98
C LYS A 263 -0.31 -13.48 -15.30
N ARG A 264 0.57 -13.36 -14.31
CA ARG A 264 0.74 -12.11 -13.55
C ARG A 264 1.02 -10.89 -14.44
N ALA A 265 1.88 -11.05 -15.44
CA ALA A 265 2.21 -9.95 -16.34
C ALA A 265 1.00 -9.52 -17.20
N GLU A 266 0.20 -10.49 -17.67
CA GLU A 266 -1.03 -10.22 -18.42
C GLU A 266 -2.04 -9.48 -17.53
N GLY A 267 -2.20 -9.92 -16.29
CA GLY A 267 -3.09 -9.29 -15.33
C GLY A 267 -2.69 -7.84 -15.02
N LEU A 268 -1.42 -7.59 -14.72
CA LEU A 268 -0.92 -6.22 -14.51
C LEU A 268 -1.13 -5.32 -15.73
N ALA A 269 -0.94 -5.85 -16.94
CA ALA A 269 -1.19 -5.10 -18.18
C ALA A 269 -2.68 -4.79 -18.38
N LEU A 270 -3.60 -5.69 -17.97
CA LEU A 270 -5.04 -5.42 -17.99
C LEU A 270 -5.41 -4.32 -16.97
N GLY A 271 -4.93 -4.42 -15.74
CA GLY A 271 -5.16 -3.38 -14.72
C GLY A 271 -4.61 -2.02 -15.13
N TYR A 272 -3.39 -2.00 -15.70
CA TYR A 272 -2.83 -0.77 -16.29
C TYR A 272 -3.76 -0.17 -17.35
N LYS A 273 -4.17 -0.98 -18.33
CA LYS A 273 -5.05 -0.53 -19.40
C LYS A 273 -6.38 0.03 -18.89
N HIS A 274 -6.96 -0.59 -17.87
CA HIS A 274 -8.21 -0.14 -17.28
C HIS A 274 -8.04 1.22 -16.58
N LEU A 275 -7.04 1.35 -15.70
CA LEU A 275 -6.83 2.58 -14.92
C LEU A 275 -6.33 3.75 -15.78
N SER A 276 -5.50 3.49 -16.79
CA SER A 276 -4.95 4.53 -17.68
C SER A 276 -6.02 5.26 -18.49
N LEU A 277 -7.25 4.73 -18.60
CA LEU A 277 -8.38 5.43 -19.22
C LEU A 277 -8.78 6.70 -18.46
N TRP A 278 -8.52 6.73 -17.15
CA TRP A 278 -8.98 7.78 -16.26
C TRP A 278 -7.87 8.67 -15.71
N ILE A 279 -6.61 8.27 -15.87
CA ILE A 279 -5.44 9.00 -15.40
C ILE A 279 -4.91 9.86 -16.53
N LEU A 280 -4.91 11.18 -16.35
CA LEU A 280 -4.37 12.12 -17.32
C LEU A 280 -2.85 11.95 -17.42
N GLU A 281 -2.34 11.79 -18.63
CA GLU A 281 -0.89 11.85 -18.86
C GLU A 281 -0.39 13.24 -18.48
N GLU A 282 0.59 13.30 -17.58
CA GLU A 282 1.31 14.55 -17.34
C GLU A 282 2.00 14.92 -18.65
N ASN A 283 1.60 16.06 -19.24
CA ASN A 283 2.31 16.58 -20.41
C ASN A 283 3.79 16.69 -20.05
N LYS A 284 4.61 15.86 -20.67
CA LYS A 284 6.06 15.99 -20.61
C LYS A 284 6.41 17.38 -21.18
N LYS A 285 6.59 18.36 -20.28
CA LYS A 285 7.16 19.66 -20.63
C LYS A 285 8.66 19.52 -20.85
#